data_13849b5f8029717cd5639993417cd766
#
_entry.id   13849b5f8029717cd5639993417cd766
#
_cell.length_a   1.000
_cell.length_b   1.000
_cell.length_c   1.000
_cell.angle_alpha   90.00
_cell.angle_beta   90.00
_cell.angle_gamma   90.00
#
_symmetry.space_group_name_H-M   'P 1'
#
loop_
_entity.id
_entity.type
_entity.pdbx_description
1 polymer ?
#
loop_
_entity_poly.entity_id
_entity_poly.type
_entity_poly.pdbx_seq_one_letter_code
_entity_poly.pdbx_strand_id
1 'polypeptide(L)'
;MESKPLPAHHKITGRFWQTRVFENLWDTWKEPTASEIIKWMRSREPHMTRGFLLGNTAATPADFAAAFPPHAVDWAAVADPPAEAVQAVWAGHSTVLAQMEGFTFLTDPVFSERASPVQFAGPKRVTPPAFTAASLRLPALDFVVVSHNHYDHLDRASVLALHGRYGPGLRWYVPLGLKPWFTGHSIHNV
;
A
#
# COMPACT_ATOMS: atom_id res chain seq x y z
N MET A 1 -24.20 29.08 -2.59
CA MET A 1 -23.09 28.53 -1.81
C MET A 1 -21.82 28.80 -2.59
N GLU A 2 -20.99 29.73 -2.13
CA GLU A 2 -19.68 29.96 -2.72
C GLU A 2 -18.83 28.71 -2.53
N SER A 3 -18.31 28.17 -3.61
CA SER A 3 -17.40 27.02 -3.54
C SER A 3 -16.10 27.47 -2.84
N LYS A 4 -15.75 26.85 -1.73
CA LYS A 4 -14.45 27.06 -1.11
C LYS A 4 -13.34 26.90 -2.16
N PRO A 5 -12.36 27.83 -2.20
CA PRO A 5 -11.25 27.72 -3.14
C PRO A 5 -10.50 26.40 -2.90
N LEU A 6 -10.07 25.76 -3.98
CA LEU A 6 -9.26 24.54 -3.90
C LEU A 6 -7.93 24.85 -3.19
N PRO A 7 -7.39 23.91 -2.38
CA PRO A 7 -6.03 24.05 -1.83
C PRO A 7 -5.00 24.25 -2.96
N ALA A 8 -3.89 24.93 -2.65
CA ALA A 8 -2.89 25.33 -3.65
C ALA A 8 -2.28 24.16 -4.45
N HIS A 9 -2.20 22.96 -3.85
CA HIS A 9 -1.70 21.74 -4.51
C HIS A 9 -2.75 21.04 -5.39
N HIS A 10 -3.96 21.61 -5.53
CA HIS A 10 -4.99 21.07 -6.42
C HIS A 10 -5.07 21.91 -7.69
N LYS A 11 -4.97 21.27 -8.84
CA LYS A 11 -5.28 21.87 -10.12
C LYS A 11 -6.40 21.11 -10.82
N ILE A 12 -7.20 21.82 -11.57
CA ILE A 12 -8.18 21.24 -12.48
C ILE A 12 -7.59 21.34 -13.87
N THR A 13 -7.36 20.21 -14.53
CA THR A 13 -6.83 20.13 -15.89
C THR A 13 -7.83 19.51 -16.83
N GLY A 14 -7.71 19.83 -18.11
CA GLY A 14 -8.55 19.31 -19.16
C GLY A 14 -9.65 20.28 -19.62
N ARG A 15 -9.82 20.38 -20.94
CA ARG A 15 -10.76 21.32 -21.58
C ARG A 15 -12.19 20.79 -21.58
N PHE A 16 -12.35 19.46 -21.69
CA PHE A 16 -13.66 18.79 -21.77
C PHE A 16 -13.94 17.89 -20.55
N TRP A 17 -12.89 17.31 -19.95
CA TRP A 17 -12.97 16.47 -18.75
C TRP A 17 -12.14 17.13 -17.66
N GLN A 18 -12.81 17.88 -16.80
CA GLN A 18 -12.15 18.55 -15.67
C GLN A 18 -11.64 17.48 -14.67
N THR A 19 -10.39 17.11 -14.81
CA THR A 19 -9.73 16.17 -13.91
C THR A 19 -8.96 16.93 -12.85
N ARG A 20 -9.17 16.57 -11.57
CA ARG A 20 -8.37 17.10 -10.48
C ARG A 20 -7.00 16.43 -10.46
N VAL A 21 -5.96 17.23 -10.54
CA VAL A 21 -4.56 16.82 -10.46
C VAL A 21 -3.96 17.41 -9.19
N PHE A 22 -3.06 16.67 -8.55
CA PHE A 22 -2.31 17.10 -7.38
C PHE A 22 -0.89 17.43 -7.80
N GLU A 23 -0.35 18.54 -7.29
CA GLU A 23 1.01 18.97 -7.56
C GLU A 23 1.83 19.07 -6.28
N ASN A 24 3.12 18.82 -6.40
CA ASN A 24 4.07 19.12 -5.34
C ASN A 24 4.24 20.64 -5.21
N LEU A 25 4.24 21.15 -3.97
CA LEU A 25 4.43 22.56 -3.66
C LEU A 25 5.89 22.92 -3.38
N TRP A 26 6.79 21.95 -3.36
CA TRP A 26 8.21 22.17 -3.04
C TRP A 26 8.98 22.63 -4.28
N ASP A 27 9.72 23.73 -4.15
CA ASP A 27 10.55 24.31 -5.20
C ASP A 27 11.68 23.36 -5.65
N THR A 28 12.05 22.42 -4.81
CA THR A 28 13.05 21.38 -5.10
C THR A 28 12.51 20.27 -5.98
N TRP A 29 11.19 20.13 -6.11
CA TRP A 29 10.60 19.11 -6.95
C TRP A 29 10.51 19.59 -8.40
N LYS A 30 10.96 18.75 -9.32
CA LYS A 30 10.81 18.98 -10.77
C LYS A 30 10.25 17.71 -11.39
N GLU A 31 9.23 17.87 -12.21
CA GLU A 31 8.70 16.75 -12.99
C GLU A 31 9.77 16.27 -13.98
N PRO A 32 10.15 14.98 -13.94
CA PRO A 32 11.17 14.48 -14.85
C PRO A 32 10.64 14.46 -16.28
N THR A 33 11.45 14.89 -17.21
CA THR A 33 11.14 14.82 -18.64
C THR A 33 11.16 13.38 -19.15
N ALA A 34 10.47 13.12 -20.26
CA ALA A 34 10.49 11.78 -20.88
C ALA A 34 11.92 11.31 -21.21
N SER A 35 12.82 12.22 -21.61
CA SER A 35 14.22 11.92 -21.89
C SER A 35 15.00 11.49 -20.63
N GLU A 36 14.75 12.14 -19.50
CA GLU A 36 15.34 11.78 -18.21
C GLU A 36 14.85 10.42 -17.73
N ILE A 37 13.56 10.14 -17.86
CA ILE A 37 12.98 8.83 -17.55
C ILE A 37 13.63 7.74 -18.42
N ILE A 38 13.73 7.95 -19.73
CA ILE A 38 14.37 7.01 -20.66
C ILE A 38 15.85 6.81 -20.28
N LYS A 39 16.58 7.88 -19.98
CA LYS A 39 17.97 7.81 -19.55
C LYS A 39 18.11 6.99 -18.26
N TRP A 40 17.26 7.25 -17.28
CA TRP A 40 17.22 6.50 -16.02
C TRP A 40 16.89 5.02 -16.26
N MET A 41 15.88 4.71 -17.09
CA MET A 41 15.55 3.31 -17.43
C MET A 41 16.73 2.58 -18.09
N ARG A 42 17.50 3.25 -18.95
CA ARG A 42 18.67 2.67 -19.60
C ARG A 42 19.87 2.52 -18.69
N SER A 43 19.99 3.36 -17.64
CA SER A 43 21.08 3.30 -16.67
C SER A 43 20.86 2.25 -15.58
N ARG A 44 19.71 1.60 -15.55
CA ARG A 44 19.40 0.57 -14.53
C ARG A 44 20.22 -0.68 -14.79
N GLU A 45 20.75 -1.25 -13.72
CA GLU A 45 21.42 -2.54 -13.78
C GLU A 45 20.47 -3.63 -14.34
N PRO A 46 20.94 -4.50 -15.25
CA PRO A 46 20.10 -5.49 -15.93
C PRO A 46 19.31 -6.39 -14.98
N HIS A 47 19.88 -6.73 -13.82
CA HIS A 47 19.21 -7.55 -12.82
C HIS A 47 18.01 -6.84 -12.17
N MET A 48 18.07 -5.52 -12.00
CA MET A 48 16.94 -4.74 -11.48
C MET A 48 15.78 -4.67 -12.49
N THR A 49 16.11 -4.47 -13.78
CA THR A 49 15.09 -4.37 -14.83
C THR A 49 14.39 -5.70 -15.08
N ARG A 50 15.15 -6.80 -15.12
CA ARG A 50 14.61 -8.16 -15.28
C ARG A 50 13.75 -8.57 -14.08
N GLY A 51 14.21 -8.27 -12.86
CA GLY A 51 13.46 -8.54 -11.64
C GLY A 51 12.13 -7.80 -11.61
N PHE A 52 12.12 -6.53 -12.02
CA PHE A 52 10.91 -5.72 -12.04
C PHE A 52 9.86 -6.21 -13.05
N LEU A 53 10.28 -6.52 -14.29
CA LEU A 53 9.34 -6.88 -15.35
C LEU A 53 8.94 -8.37 -15.32
N LEU A 54 9.87 -9.27 -14.98
CA LEU A 54 9.68 -10.71 -15.08
C LEU A 54 9.57 -11.40 -13.71
N GLY A 55 9.72 -10.67 -12.60
CA GLY A 55 9.76 -11.23 -11.26
C GLY A 55 10.99 -12.14 -11.05
N ASN A 56 12.06 -11.93 -11.81
CA ASN A 56 13.25 -12.76 -11.82
C ASN A 56 14.45 -11.93 -11.36
N THR A 57 14.78 -12.00 -10.08
CA THR A 57 16.03 -11.44 -9.55
C THR A 57 17.14 -12.48 -9.75
N ALA A 58 18.40 -12.03 -9.84
CA ALA A 58 19.54 -12.94 -9.86
C ALA A 58 19.65 -13.73 -8.55
N ALA A 59 19.17 -13.15 -7.43
CA ALA A 59 19.05 -13.83 -6.16
C ALA A 59 17.82 -14.74 -6.12
N THR A 60 18.00 -15.94 -5.60
CA THR A 60 16.93 -16.92 -5.43
C THR A 60 16.08 -16.62 -4.18
N PRO A 61 14.86 -17.16 -4.06
CA PRO A 61 14.11 -17.09 -2.80
C PRO A 61 14.89 -17.63 -1.59
N ALA A 62 15.77 -18.59 -1.81
CA ALA A 62 16.65 -19.13 -0.75
C ALA A 62 17.69 -18.10 -0.29
N ASP A 63 18.28 -17.34 -1.21
CA ASP A 63 19.24 -16.28 -0.89
C ASP A 63 18.56 -15.18 -0.07
N PHE A 64 17.32 -14.83 -0.42
CA PHE A 64 16.54 -13.87 0.34
C PHE A 64 16.15 -14.39 1.72
N ALA A 65 15.74 -15.66 1.84
CA ALA A 65 15.42 -16.26 3.13
C ALA A 65 16.64 -16.39 4.05
N ALA A 66 17.83 -16.58 3.47
CA ALA A 66 19.08 -16.58 4.22
C ALA A 66 19.50 -15.19 4.70
N ALA A 67 19.34 -14.16 3.84
CA ALA A 67 19.68 -12.77 4.16
C ALA A 67 18.63 -12.12 5.08
N PHE A 68 17.36 -12.47 4.92
CA PHE A 68 16.22 -11.95 5.67
C PHE A 68 15.39 -13.12 6.20
N PRO A 69 15.85 -13.82 7.21
CA PRO A 69 15.12 -14.98 7.76
C PRO A 69 13.74 -14.54 8.25
N PRO A 70 12.66 -15.22 7.82
CA PRO A 70 11.32 -14.87 8.26
C PRO A 70 11.18 -15.15 9.75
N HIS A 71 10.77 -14.15 10.50
CA HIS A 71 10.37 -14.30 11.89
C HIS A 71 8.87 -14.59 11.97
N ALA A 72 8.51 -15.57 12.78
CA ALA A 72 7.12 -15.81 13.11
C ALA A 72 6.56 -14.62 13.90
N VAL A 73 5.33 -14.23 13.59
CA VAL A 73 4.66 -13.17 14.34
C VAL A 73 4.34 -13.69 15.75
N ASP A 74 4.76 -12.94 16.76
CA ASP A 74 4.35 -13.20 18.15
C ASP A 74 2.91 -12.71 18.36
N TRP A 75 1.96 -13.59 18.11
CA TRP A 75 0.55 -13.29 18.25
C TRP A 75 0.10 -13.11 19.70
N ALA A 76 0.87 -13.61 20.68
CA ALA A 76 0.59 -13.36 22.09
C ALA A 76 0.90 -11.90 22.45
N ALA A 77 2.06 -11.41 22.03
CA ALA A 77 2.39 -9.98 22.18
C ALA A 77 1.43 -9.07 21.40
N VAL A 78 0.97 -9.48 20.21
CA VAL A 78 -0.03 -8.72 19.44
C VAL A 78 -1.39 -8.70 20.13
N ALA A 79 -1.77 -9.76 20.84
CA ALA A 79 -3.04 -9.83 21.58
C ALA A 79 -3.05 -8.98 22.86
N ASP A 80 -1.87 -8.73 23.43
CA ASP A 80 -1.69 -7.94 24.67
C ASP A 80 -0.61 -6.87 24.45
N PRO A 81 -0.93 -5.82 23.65
CA PRO A 81 0.04 -4.77 23.32
C PRO A 81 0.34 -3.89 24.54
N PRO A 82 1.58 -3.37 24.67
CA PRO A 82 1.96 -2.49 25.76
C PRO A 82 1.13 -1.19 25.73
N ALA A 83 0.58 -0.79 26.88
CA ALA A 83 -0.34 0.34 26.99
C ALA A 83 0.31 1.70 26.66
N GLU A 84 1.61 1.88 26.98
CA GLU A 84 2.33 3.15 26.87
C GLU A 84 3.44 3.11 25.80
N ALA A 85 3.40 2.16 24.88
CA ALA A 85 4.39 2.00 23.85
C ALA A 85 3.76 1.74 22.49
N VAL A 86 4.53 1.97 21.43
CA VAL A 86 4.16 1.59 20.07
C VAL A 86 4.70 0.19 19.81
N GLN A 87 3.83 -0.71 19.37
CA GLN A 87 4.19 -2.02 18.87
C GLN A 87 3.91 -2.09 17.37
N ALA A 88 4.82 -2.67 16.60
CA ALA A 88 4.65 -2.81 15.17
C ALA A 88 5.14 -4.18 14.67
N VAL A 89 4.40 -4.77 13.74
CA VAL A 89 4.77 -5.99 13.02
C VAL A 89 4.84 -5.67 11.53
N TRP A 90 6.02 -5.74 10.96
CA TRP A 90 6.20 -5.56 9.53
C TRP A 90 5.77 -6.82 8.77
N ALA A 91 4.76 -6.69 7.92
CA ALA A 91 4.25 -7.80 7.11
C ALA A 91 4.96 -7.92 5.76
N GLY A 92 5.60 -6.88 5.31
CA GLY A 92 6.32 -6.80 4.04
C GLY A 92 5.94 -5.57 3.23
N HIS A 93 6.85 -5.06 2.41
CA HIS A 93 6.75 -3.80 1.68
C HIS A 93 6.31 -2.66 2.61
N SER A 94 5.22 -1.98 2.34
CA SER A 94 4.68 -0.90 3.19
C SER A 94 3.56 -1.38 4.14
N THR A 95 3.32 -2.69 4.20
CA THR A 95 2.30 -3.27 5.08
C THR A 95 2.86 -3.45 6.48
N VAL A 96 2.33 -2.68 7.41
CA VAL A 96 2.67 -2.75 8.84
C VAL A 96 1.39 -2.87 9.66
N LEU A 97 1.34 -3.84 10.57
CA LEU A 97 0.37 -3.87 11.65
C LEU A 97 0.96 -3.04 12.80
N ALA A 98 0.28 -1.99 13.20
CA ALA A 98 0.71 -1.12 14.28
C ALA A 98 -0.34 -1.05 15.39
N GLN A 99 0.14 -0.96 16.62
CA GLN A 99 -0.66 -0.84 17.84
C GLN A 99 -0.10 0.30 18.69
N MET A 100 -0.93 1.27 19.00
CA MET A 100 -0.58 2.42 19.83
C MET A 100 -1.83 3.06 20.43
N GLU A 101 -1.72 3.52 21.64
CA GLU A 101 -2.81 4.25 22.34
C GLU A 101 -4.16 3.51 22.32
N GLY A 102 -4.13 2.18 22.38
CA GLY A 102 -5.33 1.34 22.35
C GLY A 102 -5.89 1.06 20.94
N PHE A 103 -5.30 1.65 19.89
CA PHE A 103 -5.69 1.37 18.50
C PHE A 103 -4.81 0.30 17.87
N THR A 104 -5.45 -0.55 17.07
CA THR A 104 -4.80 -1.54 16.21
C THR A 104 -5.15 -1.26 14.76
N PHE A 105 -4.16 -1.02 13.91
CA PHE A 105 -4.39 -0.62 12.53
C PHE A 105 -3.35 -1.18 11.55
N LEU A 106 -3.70 -1.20 10.28
CA LEU A 106 -2.81 -1.57 9.18
C LEU A 106 -2.48 -0.37 8.30
N THR A 107 -1.25 -0.34 7.80
CA THR A 107 -0.85 0.55 6.71
C THR A 107 -0.72 -0.22 5.41
N ASP A 108 -1.17 0.35 4.30
CA ASP A 108 -0.96 -0.13 2.93
C ASP A 108 -1.04 -1.68 2.80
N PRO A 109 -2.17 -2.33 3.13
CA PRO A 109 -2.23 -3.79 3.16
C PRO A 109 -2.17 -4.39 1.75
N VAL A 110 -1.05 -5.05 1.44
CA VAL A 110 -0.81 -5.77 0.18
C VAL A 110 -0.41 -7.19 0.50
N PHE A 111 -1.33 -8.12 0.30
CA PHE A 111 -1.12 -9.56 0.54
C PHE A 111 -1.04 -10.37 -0.76
N SER A 112 -1.41 -9.77 -1.90
CA SER A 112 -1.30 -10.37 -3.22
C SER A 112 0.14 -10.69 -3.60
N GLU A 113 0.33 -11.67 -4.46
CA GLU A 113 1.65 -12.09 -4.93
C GLU A 113 2.27 -11.04 -5.86
N ARG A 114 1.42 -10.28 -6.59
CA ARG A 114 1.86 -9.24 -7.53
C ARG A 114 1.23 -7.89 -7.24
N ALA A 115 2.04 -6.87 -7.30
CA ALA A 115 1.61 -5.47 -7.29
C ALA A 115 1.07 -5.09 -8.69
N SER A 116 -0.12 -5.57 -9.01
CA SER A 116 -0.70 -5.45 -10.34
C SER A 116 -2.22 -5.60 -10.29
N PRO A 117 -2.96 -5.00 -11.24
CA PRO A 117 -4.41 -5.24 -11.39
C PRO A 117 -4.74 -6.71 -11.71
N VAL A 118 -3.75 -7.46 -12.21
CA VAL A 118 -3.89 -8.89 -12.57
C VAL A 118 -2.76 -9.69 -11.93
N GLN A 119 -3.05 -10.97 -11.56
CA GLN A 119 -2.07 -11.78 -10.85
C GLN A 119 -1.21 -12.67 -11.76
N PHE A 120 -1.44 -12.67 -13.07
CA PHE A 120 -0.61 -13.38 -14.05
C PHE A 120 0.55 -12.53 -14.59
N ALA A 121 0.53 -11.21 -14.41
CA ALA A 121 1.55 -10.28 -14.91
C ALA A 121 1.81 -9.15 -13.91
N GLY A 122 2.97 -8.52 -14.00
CA GLY A 122 3.39 -7.40 -13.15
C GLY A 122 4.41 -7.79 -12.08
N PRO A 123 4.90 -6.82 -11.30
CA PRO A 123 5.92 -7.02 -10.28
C PRO A 123 5.49 -8.06 -9.25
N LYS A 124 6.32 -9.10 -9.08
CA LYS A 124 6.08 -10.18 -8.11
C LYS A 124 6.88 -9.93 -6.85
N ARG A 125 6.26 -10.18 -5.69
CA ARG A 125 7.01 -10.11 -4.42
C ARG A 125 8.06 -11.22 -4.35
N VAL A 126 9.15 -10.91 -3.70
CA VAL A 126 10.27 -11.84 -3.53
C VAL A 126 10.04 -12.76 -2.33
N THR A 127 9.56 -12.17 -1.22
CA THR A 127 9.26 -12.90 0.02
C THR A 127 7.75 -12.89 0.30
N PRO A 128 7.20 -13.96 0.89
CA PRO A 128 5.80 -13.95 1.30
C PRO A 128 5.58 -12.92 2.41
N PRO A 129 4.36 -12.40 2.59
CA PRO A 129 4.06 -11.54 3.72
C PRO A 129 4.10 -12.36 5.03
N ALA A 130 4.48 -11.71 6.15
CA ALA A 130 4.53 -12.36 7.46
C ALA A 130 3.14 -12.85 7.93
N PHE A 131 2.09 -12.21 7.45
CA PHE A 131 0.70 -12.61 7.65
C PHE A 131 -0.17 -12.11 6.47
N THR A 132 -1.39 -12.59 6.41
CA THR A 132 -2.42 -12.18 5.42
C THR A 132 -3.71 -11.83 6.15
N ALA A 133 -4.70 -11.30 5.45
CA ALA A 133 -6.03 -11.07 6.01
C ALA A 133 -6.63 -12.34 6.64
N ALA A 134 -6.37 -13.52 6.05
CA ALA A 134 -6.87 -14.80 6.57
C ALA A 134 -6.14 -15.28 7.81
N SER A 135 -4.82 -15.01 7.92
CA SER A 135 -3.97 -15.48 9.04
C SER A 135 -3.82 -14.47 10.18
N LEU A 136 -4.37 -13.28 10.07
CA LEU A 136 -4.45 -12.32 11.17
C LEU A 136 -5.16 -12.96 12.37
N ARG A 137 -4.54 -12.91 13.56
CA ARG A 137 -5.12 -13.44 14.81
C ARG A 137 -5.64 -12.33 15.70
N LEU A 138 -6.38 -11.40 15.10
CA LEU A 138 -6.98 -10.26 15.79
C LEU A 138 -8.51 -10.35 15.70
N PRO A 139 -9.22 -10.17 16.80
CA PRO A 139 -10.68 -10.15 16.81
C PRO A 139 -11.25 -8.89 16.16
N ALA A 140 -10.51 -7.79 16.24
CA ALA A 140 -10.88 -6.49 15.69
C ALA A 140 -9.67 -5.81 15.06
N LEU A 141 -9.94 -4.90 14.12
CA LEU A 141 -9.02 -3.97 13.51
C LEU A 141 -9.74 -2.63 13.46
N ASP A 142 -9.16 -1.60 14.05
CA ASP A 142 -9.85 -0.31 14.19
C ASP A 142 -9.93 0.44 12.87
N PHE A 143 -8.80 0.51 12.16
CA PHE A 143 -8.76 1.16 10.86
C PHE A 143 -7.62 0.67 9.97
N VAL A 144 -7.70 1.06 8.73
CA VAL A 144 -6.64 0.89 7.73
C VAL A 144 -6.30 2.24 7.12
N VAL A 145 -5.01 2.51 6.94
CA VAL A 145 -4.51 3.70 6.25
C VAL A 145 -3.95 3.27 4.90
N VAL A 146 -4.37 3.95 3.83
CA VAL A 146 -3.80 3.78 2.48
C VAL A 146 -3.11 5.07 2.09
N SER A 147 -1.82 5.00 1.80
CA SER A 147 -1.00 6.17 1.49
C SER A 147 -1.27 6.73 0.10
N HIS A 148 -1.44 5.88 -0.90
CA HIS A 148 -1.74 6.25 -2.28
C HIS A 148 -2.26 5.05 -3.09
N ASN A 149 -2.59 5.27 -4.36
CA ASN A 149 -3.31 4.31 -5.21
C ASN A 149 -2.43 3.46 -6.13
N HIS A 150 -1.12 3.37 -5.91
CA HIS A 150 -0.31 2.39 -6.62
C HIS A 150 -0.63 0.97 -6.17
N TYR A 151 -0.43 -0.02 -7.03
CA TYR A 151 -0.82 -1.41 -6.76
C TYR A 151 0.02 -2.10 -5.67
N ASP A 152 1.18 -1.57 -5.33
CA ASP A 152 2.03 -2.00 -4.22
C ASP A 152 1.63 -1.35 -2.88
N HIS A 153 0.58 -0.50 -2.88
CA HIS A 153 0.00 0.14 -1.69
C HIS A 153 -1.52 -0.05 -1.59
N LEU A 154 -2.23 -0.11 -2.72
CA LEU A 154 -3.67 -0.35 -2.80
C LEU A 154 -3.94 -1.66 -3.55
N ASP A 155 -4.00 -2.75 -2.81
CA ASP A 155 -4.31 -4.09 -3.33
C ASP A 155 -5.80 -4.40 -3.15
N ARG A 156 -6.53 -4.47 -4.26
CA ARG A 156 -7.97 -4.74 -4.26
C ARG A 156 -8.32 -6.05 -3.52
N ALA A 157 -7.55 -7.11 -3.71
CA ALA A 157 -7.82 -8.40 -3.08
C ALA A 157 -7.66 -8.30 -1.55
N SER A 158 -6.63 -7.62 -1.07
CA SER A 158 -6.39 -7.38 0.35
C SER A 158 -7.50 -6.53 0.98
N VAL A 159 -7.92 -5.46 0.29
CA VAL A 159 -9.01 -4.58 0.76
C VAL A 159 -10.31 -5.38 0.92
N LEU A 160 -10.69 -6.16 -0.09
CA LEU A 160 -11.92 -6.97 -0.04
C LEU A 160 -11.85 -8.07 1.03
N ALA A 161 -10.68 -8.71 1.20
CA ALA A 161 -10.50 -9.73 2.23
C ALA A 161 -10.60 -9.15 3.65
N LEU A 162 -10.00 -7.99 3.90
CA LEU A 162 -10.10 -7.30 5.19
C LEU A 162 -11.52 -6.81 5.46
N HIS A 163 -12.18 -6.21 4.47
CA HIS A 163 -13.56 -5.79 4.60
C HIS A 163 -14.51 -6.97 4.84
N GLY A 164 -14.32 -8.08 4.13
CA GLY A 164 -15.12 -9.29 4.34
C GLY A 164 -14.93 -9.90 5.74
N ARG A 165 -13.72 -9.75 6.31
CA ARG A 165 -13.40 -10.28 7.64
C ARG A 165 -13.94 -9.41 8.78
N TYR A 166 -13.71 -8.10 8.71
CA TYR A 166 -14.01 -7.17 9.80
C TYR A 166 -15.34 -6.39 9.60
N GLY A 167 -15.92 -6.52 8.42
CA GLY A 167 -17.22 -5.96 8.09
C GLY A 167 -17.23 -4.42 7.98
N PRO A 168 -18.43 -3.83 8.04
CA PRO A 168 -18.64 -2.39 7.84
C PRO A 168 -18.10 -1.53 8.99
N GLY A 169 -17.73 -2.12 10.12
CA GLY A 169 -17.09 -1.42 11.25
C GLY A 169 -15.66 -0.98 10.96
N LEU A 170 -14.94 -1.70 10.08
CA LEU A 170 -13.58 -1.36 9.71
C LEU A 170 -13.55 -0.02 8.97
N ARG A 171 -12.80 0.95 9.51
CA ARG A 171 -12.66 2.28 8.91
C ARG A 171 -11.45 2.34 7.99
N TRP A 172 -11.61 3.05 6.87
CA TRP A 172 -10.56 3.25 5.88
C TRP A 172 -10.21 4.73 5.79
N TYR A 173 -8.96 5.07 6.05
CA TYR A 173 -8.39 6.40 5.82
C TYR A 173 -7.60 6.37 4.53
N VAL A 174 -8.04 7.15 3.55
CA VAL A 174 -7.52 7.10 2.18
C VAL A 174 -7.29 8.51 1.64
N PRO A 175 -6.42 8.68 0.65
CA PRO A 175 -6.22 9.97 0.00
C PRO A 175 -7.49 10.54 -0.60
N LEU A 176 -7.55 11.86 -0.64
CA LEU A 176 -8.64 12.59 -1.26
C LEU A 176 -8.85 12.12 -2.71
N GLY A 177 -10.09 11.78 -3.04
CA GLY A 177 -10.48 11.26 -4.35
C GLY A 177 -10.57 9.74 -4.45
N LEU A 178 -10.06 8.96 -3.47
CA LEU A 178 -10.16 7.50 -3.50
C LEU A 178 -11.49 6.94 -2.95
N LYS A 179 -12.24 7.71 -2.20
CA LYS A 179 -13.55 7.26 -1.67
C LYS A 179 -14.47 6.62 -2.72
N PRO A 180 -14.65 7.17 -3.96
CA PRO A 180 -15.47 6.53 -4.99
C PRO A 180 -15.02 5.12 -5.37
N TRP A 181 -13.71 4.85 -5.34
CA TRP A 181 -13.19 3.50 -5.59
C TRP A 181 -13.65 2.52 -4.50
N PHE A 182 -13.58 2.90 -3.24
CA PHE A 182 -14.05 2.07 -2.11
C PHE A 182 -15.56 1.87 -2.14
N THR A 183 -16.34 2.94 -2.34
CA THR A 183 -17.81 2.84 -2.41
C THR A 183 -18.28 2.01 -3.60
N GLY A 184 -17.55 2.03 -4.73
CA GLY A 184 -17.76 1.14 -5.87
C GLY A 184 -17.56 -0.35 -5.54
N HIS A 185 -16.89 -0.66 -4.43
CA HIS A 185 -16.73 -2.01 -3.87
C HIS A 185 -17.62 -2.25 -2.62
N SER A 186 -18.66 -1.43 -2.43
CA SER A 186 -19.58 -1.50 -1.28
C SER A 186 -18.92 -1.25 0.08
N ILE A 187 -17.79 -0.55 0.11
CA ILE A 187 -17.10 -0.14 1.34
C ILE A 187 -17.42 1.33 1.59
N HIS A 188 -18.23 1.63 2.61
CA HIS A 188 -18.77 2.97 2.85
C HIS A 188 -18.13 3.71 4.04
N ASN A 189 -17.48 3.00 4.94
CA ASN A 189 -16.78 3.59 6.10
C ASN A 189 -15.39 4.09 5.72
N VAL A 190 -15.37 5.14 4.85
CA VAL A 190 -14.18 5.73 4.21
C VAL A 190 -14.17 7.25 4.39
#